data_a0f7183a4ed2f7f198f7061bdc2ea7a0
#
_entry.id   a0f7183a4ed2f7f198f7061bdc2ea7a0
#
_cell.length_a   1.000
_cell.length_b   1.000
_cell.length_c   1.000
_cell.angle_alpha   90.00
_cell.angle_beta   90.00
_cell.angle_gamma   90.00
#
_symmetry.space_group_name_H-M   'P 1'
#
loop_
_entity.id
_entity.type
_entity.pdbx_description
1 polymer ?
#
loop_
_entity_poly.entity_id
_entity_poly.type
_entity_poly.pdbx_seq_one_letter_code
_entity_poly.pdbx_strand_id
1 'polypeptide(L)'
;MTIKRPLAAALLVLISGCLTLSARAEDAEVGSKVFKIQCSACHAAVAGKKGIGPSLFGVVGRAAGTVPDFHYTDANKNSGLTWDAATLDRYLQAPRQVVPGTAMSYAGLKNETQRADLIAYLATLE
;
A
#
# COMPACT_ATOMS: atom_id res chain seq x y z
N MET A 1 66.81 20.31 38.22
CA MET A 1 66.65 19.86 36.87
C MET A 1 65.32 19.09 36.80
N THR A 2 64.21 19.74 36.51
CA THR A 2 62.83 19.22 36.68
C THR A 2 62.25 18.93 35.32
N ILE A 3 62.07 17.64 34.97
CA ILE A 3 61.54 17.20 33.73
C ILE A 3 59.99 17.17 33.83
N LYS A 4 59.34 18.10 33.17
CA LYS A 4 57.88 18.10 33.00
C LYS A 4 57.46 17.13 31.87
N ARG A 5 56.69 16.10 32.21
CA ARG A 5 56.08 15.19 31.26
C ARG A 5 54.75 15.81 30.75
N PRO A 6 54.48 15.85 29.45
CA PRO A 6 53.18 16.25 28.95
C PRO A 6 52.16 15.08 29.03
N LEU A 7 50.99 15.34 29.61
CA LEU A 7 49.84 14.43 29.53
C LEU A 7 49.30 14.43 28.10
N ALA A 8 49.38 13.30 27.42
CA ALA A 8 48.68 13.08 26.18
C ALA A 8 47.20 12.76 26.50
N ALA A 9 46.31 13.68 26.20
CA ALA A 9 44.86 13.47 26.23
C ALA A 9 44.44 12.61 25.03
N ALA A 10 44.08 11.36 25.25
CA ALA A 10 43.51 10.50 24.22
C ALA A 10 42.05 10.89 24.00
N LEU A 11 41.77 11.48 22.82
CA LEU A 11 40.43 11.83 22.36
C LEU A 11 39.75 10.56 21.85
N LEU A 12 38.86 9.98 22.63
CA LEU A 12 38.01 8.86 22.21
C LEU A 12 36.93 9.41 21.28
N VAL A 13 37.07 9.22 19.97
CA VAL A 13 36.02 9.50 19.00
C VAL A 13 35.03 8.35 19.01
N LEU A 14 33.88 8.53 19.64
CA LEU A 14 32.74 7.62 19.56
C LEU A 14 32.09 7.79 18.20
N ILE A 15 32.40 6.89 17.27
CA ILE A 15 31.70 6.79 16.00
C ILE A 15 30.34 6.15 16.28
N SER A 16 29.31 6.97 16.47
CA SER A 16 27.92 6.54 16.58
C SER A 16 27.49 6.09 15.19
N GLY A 17 27.57 4.79 14.92
CA GLY A 17 27.09 4.19 13.69
C GLY A 17 25.56 4.29 13.62
N CYS A 18 25.04 5.25 12.88
CA CYS A 18 23.64 5.34 12.55
C CYS A 18 23.32 4.19 11.57
N LEU A 19 22.77 3.09 12.10
CA LEU A 19 22.17 2.03 11.27
C LEU A 19 20.91 2.62 10.62
N THR A 20 21.06 3.14 9.40
CA THR A 20 19.92 3.47 8.57
C THR A 20 19.29 2.15 8.10
N LEU A 21 18.17 1.75 8.73
CA LEU A 21 17.30 0.75 8.12
C LEU A 21 16.80 1.37 6.81
N SER A 22 17.35 0.93 5.69
CA SER A 22 16.77 1.20 4.37
C SER A 22 15.42 0.50 4.32
N ALA A 23 14.33 1.26 4.48
CA ALA A 23 13.01 0.77 4.12
C ALA A 23 13.06 0.40 2.62
N ARG A 24 12.63 -0.82 2.27
CA ARG A 24 12.51 -1.23 0.88
C ARG A 24 11.52 -0.29 0.19
N ALA A 25 11.91 0.28 -0.95
CA ALA A 25 10.97 1.04 -1.78
C ALA A 25 9.90 0.09 -2.35
N GLU A 26 8.67 0.58 -2.40
CA GLU A 26 7.53 -0.09 -3.03
C GLU A 26 7.79 -0.25 -4.54
N ASP A 27 7.40 -1.39 -5.10
CA ASP A 27 7.72 -1.77 -6.48
C ASP A 27 6.44 -1.99 -7.30
N ALA A 28 6.08 -1.01 -8.13
CA ALA A 28 4.90 -1.07 -8.99
C ALA A 28 4.97 -2.17 -10.05
N GLU A 29 6.16 -2.57 -10.51
CA GLU A 29 6.30 -3.68 -11.46
C GLU A 29 5.97 -5.02 -10.78
N VAL A 30 6.46 -5.23 -9.56
CA VAL A 30 6.07 -6.38 -8.74
C VAL A 30 4.58 -6.29 -8.41
N GLY A 31 4.07 -5.11 -8.09
CA GLY A 31 2.65 -4.86 -7.83
C GLY A 31 1.75 -5.24 -9.00
N SER A 32 2.19 -4.99 -10.24
CA SER A 32 1.45 -5.41 -11.44
C SER A 32 1.28 -6.93 -11.55
N LYS A 33 2.30 -7.68 -11.12
CA LYS A 33 2.25 -9.15 -11.08
C LYS A 33 1.30 -9.64 -9.98
N VAL A 34 1.32 -8.96 -8.82
CA VAL A 34 0.35 -9.23 -7.74
C VAL A 34 -1.08 -8.96 -8.22
N PHE A 35 -1.32 -7.81 -8.87
CA PHE A 35 -2.62 -7.49 -9.46
C PHE A 35 -3.10 -8.58 -10.43
N LYS A 36 -2.24 -9.02 -11.33
CA LYS A 36 -2.57 -10.05 -12.31
C LYS A 36 -3.01 -11.36 -11.66
N ILE A 37 -2.36 -11.75 -10.56
CA ILE A 37 -2.66 -13.01 -9.87
C ILE A 37 -3.88 -12.88 -8.94
N GLN A 38 -3.98 -11.77 -8.21
CA GLN A 38 -4.93 -11.61 -7.11
C GLN A 38 -6.22 -10.88 -7.50
N CYS A 39 -6.18 -10.00 -8.52
CA CYS A 39 -7.25 -9.04 -8.76
C CYS A 39 -7.88 -9.16 -10.15
N SER A 40 -7.11 -9.54 -11.17
CA SER A 40 -7.51 -9.43 -12.58
C SER A 40 -8.65 -10.36 -12.98
N ALA A 41 -8.94 -11.39 -12.20
CA ALA A 41 -10.11 -12.25 -12.43
C ALA A 41 -11.44 -11.49 -12.28
N CYS A 42 -11.46 -10.45 -11.45
CA CYS A 42 -12.66 -9.69 -11.13
C CYS A 42 -12.58 -8.22 -11.57
N HIS A 43 -11.38 -7.64 -11.58
CA HIS A 43 -11.16 -6.21 -11.83
C HIS A 43 -10.34 -5.96 -13.09
N ALA A 44 -10.70 -4.93 -13.84
CA ALA A 44 -9.89 -4.39 -14.92
C ALA A 44 -9.04 -3.20 -14.43
N ALA A 45 -7.86 -3.03 -15.03
CA ALA A 45 -6.98 -1.88 -14.83
C ALA A 45 -7.18 -0.78 -15.92
N VAL A 46 -8.29 -0.83 -16.64
CA VAL A 46 -8.59 0.04 -17.79
C VAL A 46 -9.85 0.84 -17.50
N ALA A 47 -9.84 2.12 -17.85
CA ALA A 47 -10.99 3.01 -17.66
C ALA A 47 -12.24 2.47 -18.35
N GLY A 48 -13.39 2.57 -17.68
CA GLY A 48 -14.69 2.17 -18.21
C GLY A 48 -14.89 0.66 -18.39
N LYS A 49 -13.88 -0.15 -18.11
CA LYS A 49 -13.98 -1.62 -18.24
C LYS A 49 -14.30 -2.24 -16.88
N LYS A 50 -15.50 -2.73 -16.74
CA LYS A 50 -15.97 -3.46 -15.55
C LYS A 50 -15.98 -4.97 -15.79
N GLY A 51 -15.83 -5.72 -14.71
CA GLY A 51 -16.00 -7.17 -14.67
C GLY A 51 -16.96 -7.54 -13.54
N ILE A 52 -16.63 -8.56 -12.77
CA ILE A 52 -17.34 -8.91 -11.52
C ILE A 52 -17.22 -7.76 -10.52
N GLY A 53 -16.04 -7.12 -10.47
CA GLY A 53 -15.78 -5.91 -9.72
C GLY A 53 -15.68 -4.65 -10.61
N PRO A 54 -15.66 -3.46 -9.98
CA PRO A 54 -15.46 -2.21 -10.71
C PRO A 54 -14.05 -2.10 -11.28
N SER A 55 -13.87 -1.23 -12.29
CA SER A 55 -12.53 -0.88 -12.76
C SER A 55 -11.70 -0.27 -11.63
N LEU A 56 -10.44 -0.67 -11.54
CA LEU A 56 -9.47 -0.08 -10.61
C LEU A 56 -8.64 1.05 -11.24
N PHE A 57 -8.94 1.42 -12.51
CA PHE A 57 -8.35 2.62 -13.10
C PHE A 57 -8.75 3.85 -12.27
N GLY A 58 -7.77 4.67 -11.89
CA GLY A 58 -7.99 5.86 -11.06
C GLY A 58 -8.50 5.56 -9.65
N VAL A 59 -8.27 4.35 -9.10
CA VAL A 59 -8.80 3.96 -7.79
C VAL A 59 -8.18 4.73 -6.64
N VAL A 60 -6.87 5.04 -6.71
CA VAL A 60 -6.19 5.77 -5.64
C VAL A 60 -6.70 7.20 -5.57
N GLY A 61 -7.19 7.59 -4.39
CA GLY A 61 -7.81 8.90 -4.15
C GLY A 61 -9.30 8.97 -4.49
N ARG A 62 -9.91 7.92 -5.04
CA ARG A 62 -11.33 7.87 -5.39
C ARG A 62 -12.20 7.57 -4.18
N ALA A 63 -13.36 8.20 -4.09
CA ALA A 63 -14.37 7.86 -3.10
C ALA A 63 -14.95 6.45 -3.38
N ALA A 64 -15.18 5.67 -2.33
CA ALA A 64 -15.75 4.33 -2.44
C ALA A 64 -17.18 4.40 -3.02
N GLY A 65 -17.52 3.41 -3.83
CA GLY A 65 -18.88 3.29 -4.37
C GLY A 65 -19.23 4.27 -5.50
N THR A 66 -18.24 4.87 -6.18
CA THR A 66 -18.47 5.97 -7.13
C THR A 66 -18.17 5.66 -8.60
N VAL A 67 -17.72 4.45 -8.95
CA VAL A 67 -17.51 4.11 -10.36
C VAL A 67 -18.86 4.13 -11.08
N PRO A 68 -19.01 4.92 -12.18
CA PRO A 68 -20.24 4.96 -12.96
C PRO A 68 -20.64 3.57 -13.48
N ASP A 69 -21.92 3.32 -13.54
CA ASP A 69 -22.51 2.09 -14.12
C ASP A 69 -22.08 0.78 -13.46
N PHE A 70 -21.55 0.84 -12.22
CA PHE A 70 -21.28 -0.33 -11.41
C PHE A 70 -22.26 -0.43 -10.24
N HIS A 71 -22.85 -1.62 -10.05
CA HIS A 71 -23.79 -1.88 -8.97
C HIS A 71 -23.06 -2.26 -7.69
N TYR A 72 -22.88 -1.28 -6.80
CA TYR A 72 -22.31 -1.51 -5.47
C TYR A 72 -23.35 -1.97 -4.46
N THR A 73 -22.91 -2.69 -3.43
CA THR A 73 -23.71 -2.89 -2.21
C THR A 73 -23.90 -1.57 -1.47
N ASP A 74 -24.94 -1.48 -0.66
CA ASP A 74 -25.17 -0.31 0.20
C ASP A 74 -24.02 -0.13 1.20
N ALA A 75 -23.39 -1.22 1.65
CA ALA A 75 -22.21 -1.17 2.49
C ALA A 75 -21.05 -0.41 1.83
N ASN A 76 -20.77 -0.64 0.55
CA ASN A 76 -19.75 0.09 -0.18
C ASN A 76 -20.15 1.55 -0.45
N LYS A 77 -21.38 1.80 -0.88
CA LYS A 77 -21.89 3.16 -1.16
C LYS A 77 -21.86 4.06 0.08
N ASN A 78 -22.23 3.49 1.23
CA ASN A 78 -22.38 4.22 2.48
C ASN A 78 -21.14 4.15 3.38
N SER A 79 -20.05 3.54 2.90
CA SER A 79 -18.83 3.38 3.70
C SER A 79 -18.16 4.72 4.06
N GLY A 80 -18.34 5.75 3.24
CA GLY A 80 -17.69 7.05 3.41
C GLY A 80 -16.18 7.02 3.21
N LEU A 81 -15.62 5.91 2.69
CA LEU A 81 -14.19 5.75 2.52
C LEU A 81 -13.68 6.47 1.28
N THR A 82 -12.45 6.94 1.37
CA THR A 82 -11.62 7.32 0.21
C THR A 82 -10.50 6.31 0.10
N TRP A 83 -10.24 5.84 -1.11
CA TRP A 83 -9.23 4.84 -1.40
C TRP A 83 -7.82 5.46 -1.45
N ASP A 84 -7.41 6.13 -0.37
CA ASP A 84 -6.01 6.49 -0.19
C ASP A 84 -5.15 5.24 0.13
N ALA A 85 -3.83 5.37 0.08
CA ALA A 85 -2.91 4.25 0.28
C ALA A 85 -3.12 3.55 1.64
N ALA A 86 -3.35 4.30 2.72
CA ALA A 86 -3.56 3.74 4.05
C ALA A 86 -4.89 2.99 4.16
N THR A 87 -5.95 3.51 3.56
CA THR A 87 -7.25 2.85 3.51
C THR A 87 -7.20 1.59 2.64
N LEU A 88 -6.52 1.65 1.49
CA LEU A 88 -6.30 0.50 0.63
C LEU A 88 -5.51 -0.60 1.35
N ASP A 89 -4.47 -0.24 2.11
CA ASP A 89 -3.68 -1.23 2.86
C ASP A 89 -4.57 -2.02 3.84
N ARG A 90 -5.36 -1.32 4.65
CA ARG A 90 -6.30 -1.95 5.59
C ARG A 90 -7.37 -2.77 4.88
N TYR A 91 -7.97 -2.22 3.82
CA TYR A 91 -9.02 -2.88 3.07
C TYR A 91 -8.53 -4.14 2.38
N LEU A 92 -7.40 -4.06 1.68
CA LEU A 92 -6.79 -5.21 0.99
C LEU A 92 -6.33 -6.29 1.96
N GLN A 93 -5.98 -5.93 3.19
CA GLN A 93 -5.64 -6.92 4.24
C GLN A 93 -6.86 -7.71 4.71
N ALA A 94 -8.01 -7.06 4.86
CA ALA A 94 -9.23 -7.65 5.42
C ALA A 94 -10.50 -6.93 4.93
N PRO A 95 -10.95 -7.13 3.67
CA PRO A 95 -12.04 -6.37 3.07
C PRO A 95 -13.33 -6.37 3.88
N ARG A 96 -13.72 -7.53 4.40
CA ARG A 96 -14.97 -7.69 5.17
C ARG A 96 -14.93 -7.06 6.56
N GLN A 97 -13.75 -6.82 7.10
CA GLN A 97 -13.60 -6.11 8.38
C GLN A 97 -13.71 -4.60 8.19
N VAL A 98 -13.18 -4.08 7.07
CA VAL A 98 -13.19 -2.65 6.77
C VAL A 98 -14.55 -2.21 6.22
N VAL A 99 -15.18 -3.03 5.36
CA VAL A 99 -16.52 -2.81 4.82
C VAL A 99 -17.38 -4.06 5.08
N PRO A 100 -17.96 -4.19 6.29
CA PRO A 100 -18.92 -5.24 6.56
C PRO A 100 -20.09 -5.18 5.60
N GLY A 101 -20.40 -6.29 4.94
CA GLY A 101 -21.44 -6.34 3.89
C GLY A 101 -20.94 -6.08 2.47
N THR A 102 -19.63 -5.94 2.26
CA THR A 102 -19.07 -5.92 0.90
C THR A 102 -19.39 -7.20 0.15
N ALA A 103 -19.70 -7.08 -1.14
CA ALA A 103 -19.88 -8.24 -2.03
C ALA A 103 -18.55 -8.85 -2.50
N MET A 104 -17.42 -8.16 -2.27
CA MET A 104 -16.11 -8.66 -2.63
C MET A 104 -15.73 -9.88 -1.80
N SER A 105 -15.67 -11.04 -2.45
CA SER A 105 -15.41 -12.33 -1.78
C SER A 105 -13.94 -12.63 -1.53
N TYR A 106 -13.08 -11.62 -1.63
CA TYR A 106 -11.63 -11.72 -1.43
C TYR A 106 -11.27 -11.85 0.05
N ALA A 107 -10.47 -12.86 0.40
CA ALA A 107 -10.07 -13.12 1.79
C ALA A 107 -9.05 -12.11 2.34
N GLY A 108 -8.37 -11.40 1.46
CA GLY A 108 -7.36 -10.42 1.78
C GLY A 108 -5.93 -10.87 1.50
N LEU A 109 -5.08 -9.92 1.20
CA LEU A 109 -3.65 -10.07 0.96
C LEU A 109 -2.89 -9.83 2.27
N LYS A 110 -2.43 -10.89 2.92
CA LYS A 110 -1.82 -10.82 4.27
C LYS A 110 -0.37 -10.36 4.24
N ASN A 111 0.34 -10.56 3.14
CA ASN A 111 1.72 -10.13 2.99
C ASN A 111 1.79 -8.60 2.80
N GLU A 112 2.37 -7.91 3.76
CA GLU A 112 2.48 -6.45 3.79
C GLU A 112 3.27 -5.91 2.59
N THR A 113 4.40 -6.53 2.26
CA THR A 113 5.23 -6.12 1.12
C THR A 113 4.48 -6.22 -0.20
N GLN A 114 3.76 -7.33 -0.41
CA GLN A 114 2.94 -7.49 -1.62
C GLN A 114 1.78 -6.49 -1.67
N ARG A 115 1.19 -6.11 -0.52
CA ARG A 115 0.15 -5.07 -0.49
C ARG A 115 0.72 -3.71 -0.84
N ALA A 116 1.90 -3.35 -0.29
CA ALA A 116 2.56 -2.10 -0.62
C ALA A 116 2.92 -2.01 -2.11
N ASP A 117 3.49 -3.07 -2.68
CA ASP A 117 3.80 -3.15 -4.11
C ASP A 117 2.52 -3.04 -4.97
N LEU A 118 1.44 -3.73 -4.58
CA LEU A 118 0.15 -3.65 -5.25
C LEU A 118 -0.43 -2.23 -5.23
N ILE A 119 -0.38 -1.55 -4.09
CA ILE A 119 -0.87 -0.17 -3.95
C ILE A 119 -0.04 0.78 -4.82
N ALA A 120 1.29 0.60 -4.86
CA ALA A 120 2.16 1.36 -5.76
C ALA A 120 1.78 1.16 -7.23
N TYR A 121 1.45 -0.06 -7.63
CA TYR A 121 0.93 -0.31 -8.98
C TYR A 121 -0.42 0.37 -9.22
N LEU A 122 -1.37 0.24 -8.29
CA LEU A 122 -2.69 0.87 -8.42
C LEU A 122 -2.59 2.39 -8.57
N ALA A 123 -1.60 3.01 -7.93
CA ALA A 123 -1.34 4.44 -8.06
C ALA A 123 -0.84 4.85 -9.46
N THR A 124 -0.37 3.92 -10.28
CA THR A 124 0.02 4.18 -11.68
C THR A 124 -1.14 4.13 -12.66
N LEU A 125 -2.33 3.69 -12.21
CA LEU A 125 -3.52 3.53 -13.04
C LEU A 125 -4.31 4.86 -13.12
N GLU A 126 -3.83 5.80 -13.91
CA GLU A 126 -4.44 7.13 -14.14
C GLU A 126 -4.82 7.34 -15.60
#